data_cde04b103c35a76b7f894c62e73a9eb2
#
_entry.id   cde04b103c35a76b7f894c62e73a9eb2
#
_cell.length_a   1.000
_cell.length_b   1.000
_cell.length_c   1.000
_cell.angle_alpha   90.00
_cell.angle_beta   90.00
_cell.angle_gamma   90.00
#
_symmetry.space_group_name_H-M   'P 1'
#
loop_
_entity.id
_entity.type
_entity.pdbx_description
1 polymer ?
#
loop_
_entity_poly.entity_id
_entity_poly.type
_entity_poly.pdbx_seq_one_letter_code
_entity_poly.pdbx_strand_id
1 'polypeptide(L)'
;TCLTGCAELSSHPDQWGPHGEVSPVVGYEERRFNATCLLSARLGVSRTRAGQMVDHGRALMSIGFAPVEAMERCGVLDSAKAFLVTRRLENVPTPVALAVQDKVLPQAPGRSVSQVGRDLERALMEIDPDGHAERSQNNTERRCVSRPRPAGEGLCQVRLLLPAMDALLLDATLDAIAASARACGEQRTPAQLRADALGAMALSTLRTSQQAAYQATTQAPDDDTPASTNHDNNSGTDDGSLSDTLGGTGGRVIRGGLASR
;
A
#
# COMPACT_ATOMS: atom_id res chain seq x y z
N THR A 1 -17.58 -18.20 -13.65
CA THR A 1 -18.39 -19.33 -13.17
C THR A 1 -17.56 -20.46 -12.59
N CYS A 2 -16.45 -20.87 -13.21
CA CYS A 2 -15.58 -21.93 -12.63
C CYS A 2 -14.89 -21.51 -11.33
N LEU A 3 -14.50 -20.24 -11.19
CA LEU A 3 -13.76 -19.74 -10.02
C LEU A 3 -14.63 -19.56 -8.78
N THR A 4 -15.87 -19.08 -8.97
CA THR A 4 -16.88 -19.02 -7.91
C THR A 4 -17.32 -20.42 -7.48
N GLY A 5 -17.48 -21.34 -8.43
CA GLY A 5 -17.76 -22.73 -8.14
C GLY A 5 -16.67 -23.43 -7.33
N CYS A 6 -15.38 -23.13 -7.56
CA CYS A 6 -14.27 -23.63 -6.71
C CYS A 6 -14.28 -23.03 -5.30
N ALA A 7 -14.68 -21.77 -5.15
CA ALA A 7 -14.83 -21.16 -3.82
C ALA A 7 -16.05 -21.71 -3.08
N GLU A 8 -17.14 -22.03 -3.80
CA GLU A 8 -18.32 -22.65 -3.24
C GLU A 8 -18.13 -24.15 -2.95
N LEU A 9 -17.41 -24.87 -3.79
CA LEU A 9 -17.03 -26.28 -3.56
C LEU A 9 -16.10 -26.45 -2.35
N SER A 10 -15.26 -25.44 -2.08
CA SER A 10 -14.47 -25.36 -0.85
C SER A 10 -15.33 -25.08 0.41
N SER A 11 -16.55 -24.58 0.23
CA SER A 11 -17.51 -24.30 1.30
C SER A 11 -18.64 -25.34 1.41
N HIS A 12 -18.78 -26.24 0.42
CA HIS A 12 -19.70 -27.37 0.55
C HIS A 12 -19.00 -28.47 1.33
N PRO A 13 -19.51 -28.82 2.42
CA PRO A 13 -18.97 -29.82 3.27
C PRO A 13 -19.42 -31.20 2.83
N ASP A 14 -18.54 -32.09 2.93
CA ASP A 14 -18.83 -33.30 3.69
C ASP A 14 -19.06 -32.86 5.17
N GLN A 15 -20.12 -32.05 5.40
CA GLN A 15 -20.35 -31.21 6.58
C GLN A 15 -21.04 -31.97 7.71
N TRP A 16 -21.27 -33.20 7.47
CA TRP A 16 -21.80 -34.08 8.48
C TRP A 16 -20.64 -34.96 8.97
N GLY A 17 -19.92 -34.47 9.96
CA GLY A 17 -19.06 -35.34 10.74
C GLY A 17 -19.85 -36.53 11.23
N PRO A 18 -19.22 -37.64 11.59
CA PRO A 18 -19.88 -38.87 12.00
C PRO A 18 -20.85 -38.72 13.18
N HIS A 19 -20.90 -37.58 13.81
CA HIS A 19 -21.76 -37.24 14.95
C HIS A 19 -22.78 -36.12 14.68
N GLY A 20 -23.00 -35.73 13.40
CA GLY A 20 -24.00 -34.71 13.05
C GLY A 20 -23.59 -33.28 13.44
N GLU A 21 -22.35 -33.03 13.78
CA GLU A 21 -21.83 -31.70 14.05
C GLU A 21 -21.74 -30.90 12.75
N VAL A 22 -22.42 -29.76 12.71
CA VAL A 22 -22.33 -28.82 11.59
C VAL A 22 -20.94 -28.19 11.61
N SER A 23 -20.13 -28.42 10.58
CA SER A 23 -18.87 -27.75 10.41
C SER A 23 -19.08 -26.24 10.43
N PRO A 24 -18.22 -25.47 11.11
CA PRO A 24 -18.36 -24.02 11.14
C PRO A 24 -18.36 -23.46 9.70
N VAL A 25 -19.30 -22.60 9.40
CA VAL A 25 -19.40 -21.95 8.09
C VAL A 25 -18.09 -21.24 7.80
N VAL A 26 -17.37 -21.72 6.78
CA VAL A 26 -16.10 -21.17 6.38
C VAL A 26 -16.28 -19.70 5.99
N GLY A 27 -15.57 -18.79 6.65
CA GLY A 27 -15.67 -17.35 6.44
C GLY A 27 -15.26 -16.96 5.01
N TYR A 28 -15.71 -15.79 4.57
CA TYR A 28 -15.39 -15.28 3.23
C TYR A 28 -13.87 -15.24 2.96
N GLU A 29 -13.07 -14.76 3.89
CA GLU A 29 -11.61 -14.63 3.73
C GLU A 29 -10.94 -16.00 3.57
N GLU A 30 -11.41 -17.01 4.29
CA GLU A 30 -10.90 -18.36 4.18
C GLU A 30 -11.26 -19.00 2.84
N ARG A 31 -12.50 -18.82 2.37
CA ARG A 31 -12.92 -19.27 1.02
C ARG A 31 -12.08 -18.61 -0.07
N ARG A 32 -11.87 -17.29 0.03
CA ARG A 32 -11.02 -16.53 -0.89
C ARG A 32 -9.57 -17.05 -0.87
N PHE A 33 -9.02 -17.31 0.33
CA PHE A 33 -7.68 -17.87 0.49
C PHE A 33 -7.56 -19.26 -0.17
N ASN A 34 -8.51 -20.16 0.11
CA ASN A 34 -8.52 -21.51 -0.44
C ASN A 34 -8.64 -21.49 -1.98
N ALA A 35 -9.55 -20.69 -2.53
CA ALA A 35 -9.70 -20.51 -3.97
C ALA A 35 -8.41 -19.96 -4.61
N THR A 36 -7.76 -19.00 -3.94
CA THR A 36 -6.49 -18.43 -4.39
C THR A 36 -5.37 -19.46 -4.41
N CYS A 37 -5.25 -20.28 -3.36
CA CYS A 37 -4.25 -21.35 -3.29
C CYS A 37 -4.46 -22.43 -4.38
N LEU A 38 -5.71 -22.86 -4.56
CA LEU A 38 -6.07 -23.81 -5.60
C LEU A 38 -5.76 -23.30 -7.00
N LEU A 39 -6.13 -22.05 -7.28
CA LEU A 39 -5.89 -21.43 -8.58
C LEU A 39 -4.39 -21.24 -8.84
N SER A 40 -3.65 -20.81 -7.82
CA SER A 40 -2.19 -20.65 -7.89
C SER A 40 -1.52 -21.99 -8.23
N ALA A 41 -1.90 -23.07 -7.55
CA ALA A 41 -1.35 -24.40 -7.79
C ALA A 41 -1.71 -24.94 -9.18
N ARG A 42 -2.97 -24.78 -9.62
CA ARG A 42 -3.42 -25.28 -10.92
C ARG A 42 -2.86 -24.55 -12.12
N LEU A 43 -2.69 -23.24 -12.03
CA LEU A 43 -2.23 -22.41 -13.14
C LEU A 43 -0.72 -22.12 -13.10
N GLY A 44 -0.01 -22.51 -12.04
CA GLY A 44 1.42 -22.20 -11.87
C GLY A 44 1.71 -20.71 -11.73
N VAL A 45 0.73 -19.90 -11.27
CA VAL A 45 0.89 -18.46 -11.09
C VAL A 45 1.12 -18.10 -9.63
N SER A 46 1.67 -16.91 -9.36
CA SER A 46 1.84 -16.43 -7.99
C SER A 46 0.50 -16.29 -7.26
N ARG A 47 0.49 -16.49 -5.94
CA ARG A 47 -0.72 -16.30 -5.10
C ARG A 47 -1.33 -14.91 -5.27
N THR A 48 -0.49 -13.87 -5.42
CA THR A 48 -0.97 -12.51 -5.69
C THR A 48 -1.77 -12.44 -6.99
N ARG A 49 -1.27 -13.07 -8.06
CA ARG A 49 -1.96 -13.11 -9.35
C ARG A 49 -3.26 -13.92 -9.27
N ALA A 50 -3.19 -15.08 -8.62
CA ALA A 50 -4.36 -15.92 -8.41
C ALA A 50 -5.44 -15.19 -7.59
N GLY A 51 -5.07 -14.48 -6.51
CA GLY A 51 -5.98 -13.65 -5.72
C GLY A 51 -6.65 -12.56 -6.55
N GLN A 52 -5.90 -11.87 -7.40
CA GLN A 52 -6.46 -10.88 -8.32
C GLN A 52 -7.50 -11.49 -9.30
N MET A 53 -7.25 -12.72 -9.77
CA MET A 53 -8.19 -13.42 -10.65
C MET A 53 -9.47 -13.84 -9.91
N VAL A 54 -9.34 -14.28 -8.66
CA VAL A 54 -10.51 -14.60 -7.80
C VAL A 54 -11.34 -13.35 -7.54
N ASP A 55 -10.70 -12.23 -7.17
CA ASP A 55 -11.38 -10.96 -6.91
C ASP A 55 -12.10 -10.44 -8.18
N HIS A 56 -11.44 -10.52 -9.33
CA HIS A 56 -12.03 -10.16 -10.60
C HIS A 56 -13.26 -11.02 -10.96
N GLY A 57 -13.11 -12.36 -10.86
CA GLY A 57 -14.23 -13.28 -11.11
C GLY A 57 -15.40 -13.01 -10.17
N ARG A 58 -15.15 -12.68 -8.91
CA ARG A 58 -16.20 -12.29 -7.97
C ARG A 58 -16.86 -10.95 -8.36
N ALA A 59 -16.07 -9.96 -8.74
CA ALA A 59 -16.61 -8.68 -9.19
C ALA A 59 -17.55 -8.84 -10.37
N LEU A 60 -17.19 -9.66 -11.36
CA LEU A 60 -18.01 -9.95 -12.52
C LEU A 60 -19.37 -10.61 -12.18
N MET A 61 -19.45 -11.31 -11.05
CA MET A 61 -20.71 -11.89 -10.57
C MET A 61 -21.62 -10.86 -9.88
N SER A 62 -21.14 -9.65 -9.64
CA SER A 62 -21.93 -8.56 -9.07
C SER A 62 -22.78 -7.91 -10.18
N ILE A 63 -24.02 -7.55 -9.83
CA ILE A 63 -24.94 -6.86 -10.75
C ILE A 63 -24.38 -5.54 -11.28
N GLY A 64 -23.51 -4.88 -10.49
CA GLY A 64 -22.83 -3.64 -10.87
C GLY A 64 -21.82 -3.81 -12.01
N PHE A 65 -21.44 -5.03 -12.39
CA PHE A 65 -20.48 -5.32 -13.45
C PHE A 65 -21.05 -6.21 -14.56
N ALA A 66 -22.35 -6.40 -14.61
CA ALA A 66 -23.01 -7.19 -15.66
C ALA A 66 -22.64 -6.74 -17.10
N PRO A 67 -22.51 -5.43 -17.42
CA PRO A 67 -22.07 -5.01 -18.75
C PRO A 67 -20.64 -5.45 -19.09
N VAL A 68 -19.71 -5.34 -18.15
CA VAL A 68 -18.30 -5.79 -18.32
C VAL A 68 -18.25 -7.30 -18.51
N GLU A 69 -18.98 -8.06 -17.67
CA GLU A 69 -19.05 -9.51 -17.74
C GLU A 69 -19.55 -9.96 -19.13
N ALA A 70 -20.63 -9.37 -19.61
CA ALA A 70 -21.18 -9.71 -20.91
C ALA A 70 -20.18 -9.46 -22.05
N MET A 71 -19.50 -8.31 -22.06
CA MET A 71 -18.52 -7.97 -23.09
C MET A 71 -17.27 -8.84 -23.02
N GLU A 72 -16.77 -9.16 -21.82
CA GLU A 72 -15.61 -10.06 -21.65
C GLU A 72 -15.96 -11.49 -22.07
N ARG A 73 -17.12 -12.00 -21.67
CA ARG A 73 -17.60 -13.33 -22.01
C ARG A 73 -17.81 -13.52 -23.54
N CYS A 74 -18.26 -12.46 -24.20
CA CYS A 74 -18.43 -12.47 -25.68
C CYS A 74 -17.11 -12.19 -26.42
N GLY A 75 -16.00 -11.96 -25.72
CA GLY A 75 -14.68 -11.66 -26.31
C GLY A 75 -14.59 -10.27 -26.96
N VAL A 76 -15.57 -9.40 -26.74
CA VAL A 76 -15.54 -8.00 -27.22
C VAL A 76 -14.60 -7.14 -26.42
N LEU A 77 -14.51 -7.39 -25.10
CA LEU A 77 -13.60 -6.71 -24.19
C LEU A 77 -12.50 -7.66 -23.76
N ASP A 78 -11.25 -7.23 -23.91
CA ASP A 78 -10.07 -7.96 -23.44
C ASP A 78 -10.03 -8.01 -21.89
N SER A 79 -9.65 -9.17 -21.33
CA SER A 79 -9.58 -9.42 -19.89
C SER A 79 -8.74 -8.41 -19.12
N ALA A 80 -7.68 -7.84 -19.73
CA ALA A 80 -6.88 -6.82 -19.05
C ALA A 80 -7.67 -5.51 -18.85
N LYS A 81 -8.51 -5.16 -19.83
CA LYS A 81 -9.42 -4.00 -19.75
C LYS A 81 -10.57 -4.27 -18.77
N ALA A 82 -11.18 -5.45 -18.85
CA ALA A 82 -12.23 -5.86 -17.92
C ALA A 82 -11.74 -5.84 -16.47
N PHE A 83 -10.56 -6.39 -16.22
CA PHE A 83 -9.89 -6.33 -14.91
C PHE A 83 -9.63 -4.89 -14.44
N LEU A 84 -9.21 -4.01 -15.34
CA LEU A 84 -9.01 -2.59 -15.01
C LEU A 84 -10.32 -1.92 -14.59
N VAL A 85 -11.41 -2.17 -15.33
CA VAL A 85 -12.73 -1.60 -15.04
C VAL A 85 -13.24 -2.08 -13.69
N THR A 86 -13.27 -3.39 -13.44
CA THR A 86 -13.73 -3.96 -12.17
C THR A 86 -12.92 -3.42 -10.98
N ARG A 87 -11.60 -3.37 -11.09
CA ARG A 87 -10.72 -2.88 -10.03
C ARG A 87 -10.90 -1.38 -9.76
N ARG A 88 -11.16 -0.56 -10.78
CA ARG A 88 -11.34 0.89 -10.62
C ARG A 88 -12.69 1.25 -10.01
N LEU A 89 -13.70 0.42 -10.27
CA LEU A 89 -15.07 0.66 -9.84
C LEU A 89 -15.50 -0.19 -8.63
N GLU A 90 -14.61 -1.01 -8.06
CA GLU A 90 -14.92 -1.94 -6.95
C GLU A 90 -15.53 -1.24 -5.72
N ASN A 91 -15.05 -0.04 -5.40
CA ASN A 91 -15.51 0.75 -4.24
C ASN A 91 -16.41 1.92 -4.64
N VAL A 92 -17.04 1.84 -5.81
CA VAL A 92 -17.93 2.86 -6.33
C VAL A 92 -19.37 2.38 -6.15
N PRO A 93 -20.32 3.23 -5.73
CA PRO A 93 -21.75 2.85 -5.66
C PRO A 93 -22.25 2.27 -6.98
N THR A 94 -23.04 1.20 -6.91
CA THR A 94 -23.52 0.48 -8.10
C THR A 94 -24.15 1.38 -9.18
N PRO A 95 -25.02 2.36 -8.86
CA PRO A 95 -25.58 3.25 -9.86
C PRO A 95 -24.52 4.07 -10.60
N VAL A 96 -23.53 4.57 -9.88
CA VAL A 96 -22.41 5.35 -10.46
C VAL A 96 -21.53 4.43 -11.31
N ALA A 97 -21.22 3.22 -10.81
CA ALA A 97 -20.42 2.24 -11.55
C ALA A 97 -21.09 1.86 -12.89
N LEU A 98 -22.39 1.68 -12.92
CA LEU A 98 -23.16 1.40 -14.15
C LEU A 98 -23.12 2.60 -15.09
N ALA A 99 -23.35 3.82 -14.60
CA ALA A 99 -23.31 5.03 -15.43
C ALA A 99 -21.92 5.28 -16.05
N VAL A 100 -20.84 5.01 -15.29
CA VAL A 100 -19.47 5.09 -15.81
C VAL A 100 -19.22 4.04 -16.88
N GLN A 101 -19.68 2.80 -16.68
CA GLN A 101 -19.56 1.72 -17.64
C GLN A 101 -20.31 2.04 -18.93
N ASP A 102 -21.53 2.54 -18.83
CA ASP A 102 -22.34 2.95 -20.00
C ASP A 102 -21.61 3.98 -20.87
N LYS A 103 -20.89 4.91 -20.25
CA LYS A 103 -20.11 5.94 -20.93
C LYS A 103 -18.80 5.42 -21.55
N VAL A 104 -18.11 4.50 -20.89
CA VAL A 104 -16.74 4.09 -21.26
C VAL A 104 -16.71 2.83 -22.11
N LEU A 105 -17.56 1.84 -21.81
CA LEU A 105 -17.51 0.52 -22.46
C LEU A 105 -17.73 0.54 -23.98
N PRO A 106 -18.59 1.38 -24.56
CA PRO A 106 -18.77 1.41 -26.01
C PRO A 106 -17.49 1.70 -26.79
N GLN A 107 -16.56 2.46 -26.21
CA GLN A 107 -15.29 2.81 -26.86
C GLN A 107 -14.13 1.92 -26.42
N ALA A 108 -14.27 1.18 -25.31
CA ALA A 108 -13.21 0.40 -24.69
C ALA A 108 -12.57 -0.66 -25.61
N PRO A 109 -13.27 -1.36 -26.51
CA PRO A 109 -12.65 -2.34 -27.39
C PRO A 109 -11.54 -1.75 -28.27
N GLY A 110 -11.75 -0.55 -28.82
CA GLY A 110 -10.78 0.15 -29.67
C GLY A 110 -9.70 0.95 -28.95
N ARG A 111 -9.73 0.98 -27.61
CA ARG A 111 -8.80 1.75 -26.79
C ARG A 111 -7.71 0.87 -26.18
N SER A 112 -6.54 1.44 -25.92
CA SER A 112 -5.52 0.77 -25.08
C SER A 112 -5.96 0.73 -23.61
N VAL A 113 -5.39 -0.18 -22.82
CA VAL A 113 -5.65 -0.29 -21.37
C VAL A 113 -5.43 1.05 -20.66
N SER A 114 -4.35 1.77 -21.01
CA SER A 114 -4.05 3.10 -20.43
C SER A 114 -5.08 4.17 -20.83
N GLN A 115 -5.62 4.11 -22.05
CA GLN A 115 -6.69 5.02 -22.48
C GLN A 115 -7.99 4.74 -21.74
N VAL A 116 -8.38 3.46 -21.62
CA VAL A 116 -9.55 3.06 -20.83
C VAL A 116 -9.42 3.54 -19.38
N GLY A 117 -8.21 3.43 -18.77
CA GLY A 117 -7.96 3.93 -17.43
C GLY A 117 -8.19 5.44 -17.30
N ARG A 118 -7.75 6.24 -18.27
CA ARG A 118 -8.00 7.70 -18.28
C ARG A 118 -9.47 8.05 -18.54
N ASP A 119 -10.13 7.28 -19.40
CA ASP A 119 -11.56 7.50 -19.71
C ASP A 119 -12.43 7.17 -18.49
N LEU A 120 -12.10 6.11 -17.72
CA LEU A 120 -12.75 5.78 -16.45
C LEU A 120 -12.58 6.90 -15.41
N GLU A 121 -11.36 7.41 -15.25
CA GLU A 121 -11.08 8.49 -14.29
C GLU A 121 -11.87 9.75 -14.64
N ARG A 122 -11.88 10.14 -15.95
CA ARG A 122 -12.65 11.29 -16.42
C ARG A 122 -14.15 11.10 -16.21
N ALA A 123 -14.68 9.91 -16.52
CA ALA A 123 -16.09 9.61 -16.33
C ALA A 123 -16.49 9.62 -14.86
N LEU A 124 -15.64 9.09 -13.95
CA LEU A 124 -15.86 9.16 -12.51
C LEU A 124 -15.88 10.60 -11.97
N MET A 125 -14.95 11.45 -12.40
CA MET A 125 -14.92 12.84 -12.02
C MET A 125 -16.16 13.62 -12.50
N GLU A 126 -16.69 13.24 -13.64
CA GLU A 126 -17.86 13.92 -14.23
C GLU A 126 -19.20 13.44 -13.63
N ILE A 127 -19.32 12.15 -13.33
CA ILE A 127 -20.57 11.54 -12.85
C ILE A 127 -20.70 11.65 -11.33
N ASP A 128 -19.60 11.53 -10.60
CA ASP A 128 -19.58 11.53 -9.13
C ASP A 128 -18.37 12.31 -8.61
N PRO A 129 -18.39 13.65 -8.77
CA PRO A 129 -17.26 14.50 -8.36
C PRO A 129 -16.99 14.45 -6.85
N ASP A 130 -18.04 14.43 -6.02
CA ASP A 130 -17.90 14.43 -4.56
C ASP A 130 -17.35 13.09 -4.06
N GLY A 131 -17.90 11.98 -4.49
CA GLY A 131 -17.38 10.66 -4.16
C GLY A 131 -15.99 10.41 -4.75
N HIS A 132 -15.65 11.01 -5.91
CA HIS A 132 -14.29 10.96 -6.46
C HIS A 132 -13.31 11.72 -5.55
N ALA A 133 -13.68 12.90 -5.05
CA ALA A 133 -12.86 13.70 -4.13
C ALA A 133 -12.62 12.93 -2.81
N GLU A 134 -13.65 12.33 -2.22
CA GLU A 134 -13.55 11.53 -1.02
C GLU A 134 -12.63 10.31 -1.22
N ARG A 135 -12.83 9.55 -2.32
CA ARG A 135 -11.96 8.41 -2.66
C ARG A 135 -10.52 8.85 -2.90
N SER A 136 -10.30 10.02 -3.51
CA SER A 136 -8.97 10.59 -3.71
C SER A 136 -8.29 10.92 -2.39
N GLN A 137 -9.03 11.49 -1.44
CA GLN A 137 -8.53 11.79 -0.10
C GLN A 137 -8.17 10.51 0.67
N ASN A 138 -9.05 9.51 0.66
CA ASN A 138 -8.80 8.21 1.28
C ASN A 138 -7.60 7.49 0.63
N ASN A 139 -7.39 7.64 -0.68
CA ASN A 139 -6.21 7.10 -1.35
C ASN A 139 -4.90 7.79 -0.94
N THR A 140 -4.95 9.03 -0.45
CA THR A 140 -3.76 9.72 0.08
C THR A 140 -3.18 9.01 1.30
N GLU A 141 -4.00 8.29 2.08
CA GLU A 141 -3.54 7.46 3.20
C GLU A 141 -2.72 6.25 2.75
N ARG A 142 -2.87 5.83 1.50
CA ARG A 142 -2.12 4.72 0.90
C ARG A 142 -0.72 5.10 0.44
N ARG A 143 -0.32 6.38 0.62
CA ARG A 143 1.04 6.83 0.29
C ARG A 143 2.08 5.95 0.98
N CYS A 144 3.07 5.52 0.23
CA CYS A 144 4.12 4.69 0.78
C CYS A 144 5.39 4.75 -0.08
N VAL A 145 6.50 4.47 0.57
CA VAL A 145 7.77 4.16 -0.08
C VAL A 145 8.11 2.72 0.24
N SER A 146 8.25 1.88 -0.79
CA SER A 146 8.59 0.49 -0.60
C SER A 146 10.02 0.33 -0.10
N ARG A 147 10.28 -0.75 0.65
CA ARG A 147 11.67 -1.13 0.92
C ARG A 147 12.38 -1.52 -0.39
N PRO A 148 13.71 -1.29 -0.49
CA PRO A 148 14.48 -1.72 -1.65
C PRO A 148 14.35 -3.23 -1.88
N ARG A 149 14.14 -3.63 -3.12
CA ARG A 149 14.11 -5.03 -3.56
C ARG A 149 15.19 -5.24 -4.60
N PRO A 150 15.99 -6.30 -4.53
CA PRO A 150 16.98 -6.61 -5.54
C PRO A 150 16.35 -6.64 -6.94
N ALA A 151 16.97 -5.94 -7.90
CA ALA A 151 16.54 -5.87 -9.30
C ALA A 151 17.61 -6.42 -10.28
N GLY A 152 18.62 -7.08 -9.73
CA GLY A 152 19.78 -7.66 -10.45
C GLY A 152 21.06 -6.84 -10.24
N GLU A 153 22.18 -7.47 -10.36
CA GLU A 153 23.58 -6.99 -10.45
C GLU A 153 23.88 -5.61 -9.81
N GLY A 154 23.67 -5.50 -8.50
CA GLY A 154 23.96 -4.26 -7.76
C GLY A 154 22.85 -3.19 -7.81
N LEU A 155 21.73 -3.46 -8.49
CA LEU A 155 20.58 -2.56 -8.52
C LEU A 155 19.48 -3.00 -7.57
N CYS A 156 18.80 -2.02 -6.97
CA CYS A 156 17.60 -2.21 -6.20
C CYS A 156 16.46 -1.34 -6.73
N GLN A 157 15.26 -1.91 -6.73
CA GLN A 157 14.04 -1.18 -7.07
C GLN A 157 13.37 -0.65 -5.81
N VAL A 158 13.02 0.63 -5.82
CA VAL A 158 12.16 1.28 -4.83
C VAL A 158 10.92 1.81 -5.57
N ARG A 159 9.74 1.58 -5.02
CA ARG A 159 8.47 2.12 -5.53
C ARG A 159 8.00 3.22 -4.60
N LEU A 160 7.61 4.34 -5.20
CA LEU A 160 6.99 5.46 -4.50
C LEU A 160 5.54 5.56 -4.94
N LEU A 161 4.65 5.70 -3.96
CA LEU A 161 3.24 6.06 -4.16
C LEU A 161 3.01 7.32 -3.34
N LEU A 162 2.86 8.44 -4.03
CA LEU A 162 2.79 9.78 -3.45
C LEU A 162 1.49 10.46 -3.86
N PRO A 163 1.01 11.44 -3.10
CA PRO A 163 0.00 12.37 -3.56
C PRO A 163 0.42 13.02 -4.88
N ALA A 164 -0.54 13.35 -5.74
CA ALA A 164 -0.25 13.81 -7.09
C ALA A 164 0.67 15.05 -7.12
N MET A 165 0.43 16.00 -6.22
CA MET A 165 1.25 17.23 -6.15
C MET A 165 2.68 16.94 -5.69
N ASP A 166 2.87 16.05 -4.71
CA ASP A 166 4.19 15.66 -4.24
C ASP A 166 4.98 14.90 -5.31
N ALA A 167 4.28 14.04 -6.06
CA ALA A 167 4.87 13.32 -7.18
C ALA A 167 5.32 14.27 -8.29
N LEU A 168 4.51 15.27 -8.66
CA LEU A 168 4.86 16.30 -9.65
C LEU A 168 5.99 17.18 -9.16
N LEU A 169 6.00 17.57 -7.89
CA LEU A 169 7.09 18.36 -7.30
C LEU A 169 8.41 17.58 -7.34
N LEU A 170 8.38 16.31 -6.94
CA LEU A 170 9.56 15.44 -7.01
C LEU A 170 10.06 15.30 -8.46
N ASP A 171 9.15 15.05 -9.40
CA ASP A 171 9.47 14.90 -10.82
C ASP A 171 10.14 16.16 -11.39
N ALA A 172 9.53 17.33 -11.17
CA ALA A 172 10.06 18.63 -11.60
C ALA A 172 11.43 18.95 -10.95
N THR A 173 11.61 18.60 -9.67
CA THR A 173 12.88 18.80 -8.97
C THR A 173 14.00 17.95 -9.60
N LEU A 174 13.72 16.67 -9.84
CA LEU A 174 14.69 15.76 -10.46
C LEU A 174 15.02 16.18 -11.89
N ASP A 175 14.05 16.66 -12.66
CA ASP A 175 14.26 17.18 -14.02
C ASP A 175 15.12 18.45 -14.01
N ALA A 176 14.86 19.38 -13.10
CA ALA A 176 15.65 20.60 -12.98
C ALA A 176 17.13 20.30 -12.64
N ILE A 177 17.38 19.39 -11.69
CA ILE A 177 18.74 18.99 -11.32
C ILE A 177 19.44 18.29 -12.50
N ALA A 178 18.76 17.37 -13.18
CA ALA A 178 19.31 16.66 -14.34
C ALA A 178 19.62 17.62 -15.51
N ALA A 179 18.74 18.59 -15.78
CA ALA A 179 18.94 19.60 -16.80
C ALA A 179 20.14 20.51 -16.49
N SER A 180 20.29 20.95 -15.23
CA SER A 180 21.43 21.73 -14.75
C SER A 180 22.75 20.96 -14.91
N ALA A 181 22.81 19.70 -14.52
CA ALA A 181 23.99 18.87 -14.67
C ALA A 181 24.39 18.72 -16.15
N ARG A 182 23.42 18.51 -17.03
CA ARG A 182 23.67 18.45 -18.48
C ARG A 182 24.20 19.78 -19.07
N ALA A 183 23.68 20.89 -18.62
CA ALA A 183 24.16 22.22 -19.02
C ALA A 183 25.62 22.45 -18.60
N CYS A 184 26.07 21.81 -17.50
CA CYS A 184 27.44 21.80 -17.05
C CYS A 184 28.34 20.78 -17.77
N GLY A 185 27.85 20.11 -18.82
CA GLY A 185 28.65 19.20 -19.66
C GLY A 185 28.57 17.73 -19.23
N GLU A 186 27.69 17.36 -18.33
CA GLU A 186 27.49 15.96 -17.92
C GLU A 186 26.95 15.11 -19.08
N GLN A 187 27.58 13.96 -19.36
CA GLN A 187 27.26 13.11 -20.50
C GLN A 187 26.26 11.97 -20.19
N ARG A 188 25.96 11.73 -18.90
CA ARG A 188 24.99 10.70 -18.49
C ARG A 188 23.60 11.00 -19.00
N THR A 189 22.80 9.94 -19.17
CA THR A 189 21.40 10.10 -19.61
C THR A 189 20.56 10.85 -18.58
N PRO A 190 19.48 11.55 -18.97
CA PRO A 190 18.59 12.21 -18.02
C PRO A 190 18.07 11.27 -16.93
N ALA A 191 17.76 10.00 -17.28
CA ALA A 191 17.28 9.02 -16.31
C ALA A 191 18.35 8.67 -15.26
N GLN A 192 19.62 8.55 -15.65
CA GLN A 192 20.73 8.32 -14.72
C GLN A 192 20.94 9.53 -13.82
N LEU A 193 20.94 10.74 -14.38
CA LEU A 193 21.09 11.97 -13.60
C LEU A 193 19.95 12.18 -12.59
N ARG A 194 18.72 11.82 -12.94
CA ARG A 194 17.58 11.82 -12.00
C ARG A 194 17.77 10.83 -10.85
N ALA A 195 18.30 9.63 -11.14
CA ALA A 195 18.58 8.64 -10.11
C ALA A 195 19.69 9.11 -9.17
N ASP A 196 20.77 9.70 -9.71
CA ASP A 196 21.87 10.26 -8.94
C ASP A 196 21.41 11.46 -8.08
N ALA A 197 20.55 12.32 -8.63
CA ALA A 197 19.96 13.44 -7.91
C ALA A 197 19.15 12.96 -6.69
N LEU A 198 18.31 11.92 -6.85
CA LEU A 198 17.56 11.33 -5.77
C LEU A 198 18.48 10.76 -4.67
N GLY A 199 19.55 10.07 -5.05
CA GLY A 199 20.57 9.56 -4.13
C GLY A 199 21.28 10.69 -3.38
N ALA A 200 21.65 11.77 -4.06
CA ALA A 200 22.30 12.93 -3.48
C ALA A 200 21.37 13.66 -2.49
N MET A 201 20.09 13.82 -2.81
CA MET A 201 19.09 14.39 -1.90
C MET A 201 18.94 13.56 -0.63
N ALA A 202 18.85 12.23 -0.75
CA ALA A 202 18.75 11.32 0.39
C ALA A 202 20.00 11.42 1.30
N LEU A 203 21.19 11.42 0.70
CA LEU A 203 22.44 11.54 1.42
C LEU A 203 22.60 12.90 2.12
N SER A 204 22.20 13.99 1.45
CA SER A 204 22.20 15.33 2.04
C SER A 204 21.30 15.41 3.26
N THR A 205 20.06 14.91 3.15
CA THR A 205 19.10 14.88 4.27
C THR A 205 19.62 14.06 5.44
N LEU A 206 20.24 12.89 5.17
CA LEU A 206 20.81 12.05 6.22
C LEU A 206 21.96 12.77 6.96
N ARG A 207 22.85 13.42 6.23
CA ARG A 207 23.96 14.19 6.82
C ARG A 207 23.44 15.33 7.71
N THR A 208 22.45 16.08 7.22
CA THR A 208 21.83 17.17 8.00
C THR A 208 21.18 16.64 9.27
N SER A 209 20.46 15.53 9.19
CA SER A 209 19.83 14.89 10.37
C SER A 209 20.87 14.43 11.40
N GLN A 210 21.99 13.86 10.95
CA GLN A 210 23.08 13.43 11.82
C GLN A 210 23.76 14.63 12.51
N GLN A 211 24.00 15.72 11.77
CA GLN A 211 24.57 16.95 12.33
C GLN A 211 23.65 17.58 13.38
N ALA A 212 22.34 17.64 13.10
CA ALA A 212 21.37 18.15 14.07
C ALA A 212 21.33 17.30 15.36
N ALA A 213 21.35 15.97 15.24
CA ALA A 213 21.38 15.06 16.38
C ALA A 213 22.67 15.25 17.22
N TYR A 214 23.81 15.40 16.57
CA TYR A 214 25.09 15.65 17.24
C TYR A 214 25.07 16.98 18.03
N GLN A 215 24.57 18.06 17.41
CA GLN A 215 24.45 19.37 18.05
C GLN A 215 23.50 19.33 19.25
N ALA A 216 22.37 18.63 19.16
CA ALA A 216 21.43 18.46 20.26
C ALA A 216 22.06 17.72 21.45
N THR A 217 22.92 16.73 21.21
CA THR A 217 23.62 15.98 22.24
C THR A 217 24.72 16.83 22.90
N THR A 218 25.37 17.71 22.13
CA THR A 218 26.47 18.55 22.63
C THR A 218 25.95 19.79 23.40
N GLN A 219 24.70 20.18 23.20
CA GLN A 219 24.05 21.32 23.85
C GLN A 219 23.19 20.92 25.06
N ALA A 220 23.17 19.64 25.46
CA ALA A 220 22.56 19.24 26.71
C ALA A 220 23.35 19.91 27.85
N PRO A 221 22.75 20.75 28.71
CA PRO A 221 23.47 21.36 29.84
C PRO A 221 23.90 20.25 30.79
N ASP A 222 25.18 20.26 31.15
CA ASP A 222 25.71 19.47 32.27
C ASP A 222 25.04 19.98 33.56
N ASP A 223 23.94 19.34 33.93
CA ASP A 223 23.24 19.56 35.18
C ASP A 223 23.93 18.73 36.30
N ASP A 224 25.24 18.89 36.39
CA ASP A 224 26.04 18.46 37.55
C ASP A 224 26.15 19.61 38.55
N THR A 225 25.03 19.91 39.20
CA THR A 225 25.11 20.65 40.49
C THR A 225 25.38 19.63 41.57
N PRO A 226 26.56 19.63 42.20
CA PRO A 226 26.83 18.76 43.36
C PRO A 226 25.91 19.17 44.50
N ALA A 227 24.98 18.31 44.87
CA ALA A 227 24.15 18.45 46.06
C ALA A 227 25.03 18.53 47.29
N SER A 228 25.07 19.72 47.90
CA SER A 228 25.64 19.98 49.20
C SER A 228 24.94 19.13 50.24
N THR A 229 25.68 18.16 50.79
CA THR A 229 25.26 17.34 51.93
C THR A 229 25.25 18.18 53.18
N ASN A 230 24.10 18.60 53.65
CA ASN A 230 23.92 18.97 55.05
C ASN A 230 23.36 17.76 55.81
N HIS A 231 24.18 17.27 56.68
CA HIS A 231 23.94 16.26 57.66
C HIS A 231 23.20 16.92 58.83
N ASP A 232 21.94 16.52 59.09
CA ASP A 232 21.34 16.68 60.41
C ASP A 232 20.48 15.48 60.74
N ASN A 233 20.89 14.82 61.82
CA ASN A 233 20.17 13.74 62.50
C ASN A 233 18.80 14.23 63.02
N ASN A 234 17.74 13.48 62.80
CA ASN A 234 16.82 13.19 63.92
C ASN A 234 16.00 11.91 63.68
N SER A 235 15.98 11.12 64.71
CA SER A 235 15.25 9.88 64.92
C SER A 235 13.72 10.08 65.01
N GLY A 236 12.95 9.11 64.54
CA GLY A 236 11.53 9.02 64.88
C GLY A 236 10.75 8.00 64.06
N THR A 237 10.57 6.88 64.62
CA THR A 237 9.62 5.77 64.51
C THR A 237 8.30 5.99 63.73
N ASP A 238 7.93 4.88 63.10
CA ASP A 238 6.60 4.22 62.97
C ASP A 238 5.67 4.49 61.80
N ASP A 239 5.41 3.36 61.21
CA ASP A 239 4.10 2.74 60.89
C ASP A 239 3.34 3.10 59.60
N GLY A 240 3.22 2.08 58.80
CA GLY A 240 1.94 1.60 58.26
C GLY A 240 1.43 2.16 56.97
N SER A 241 1.26 1.21 56.07
CA SER A 241 0.14 1.12 55.14
C SER A 241 0.38 1.22 53.65
N LEU A 242 0.08 0.10 53.06
CA LEU A 242 -0.13 -0.22 51.63
C LEU A 242 -1.05 0.75 50.89
N SER A 243 -0.71 1.05 49.65
CA SER A 243 -1.70 0.87 48.55
C SER A 243 -1.04 1.04 47.16
N ASP A 244 -1.34 0.08 46.34
CA ASP A 244 -1.12 -0.01 44.88
C ASP A 244 -1.54 1.25 44.13
N THR A 245 -0.81 1.60 43.08
CA THR A 245 -1.41 1.82 41.75
C THR A 245 -0.35 1.83 40.63
N LEU A 246 -0.68 1.09 39.62
CA LEU A 246 -0.06 0.84 38.33
C LEU A 246 0.14 2.11 37.49
N GLY A 247 1.15 2.10 36.61
CA GLY A 247 1.18 2.96 35.43
C GLY A 247 2.56 3.31 34.92
N GLY A 248 3.25 2.41 34.24
CA GLY A 248 4.52 2.70 33.60
C GLY A 248 4.54 2.27 32.14
N THR A 249 4.46 3.21 31.22
CA THR A 249 4.71 3.00 29.79
C THR A 249 6.20 3.15 29.51
N GLY A 250 6.88 2.02 29.35
CA GLY A 250 8.30 1.98 28.97
C GLY A 250 8.47 2.01 27.44
N GLY A 251 9.04 3.06 26.91
CA GLY A 251 9.51 3.16 25.53
C GLY A 251 10.74 2.25 25.30
N ARG A 252 10.59 1.29 24.40
CA ARG A 252 11.65 0.35 24.04
C ARG A 252 12.51 0.92 22.91
N VAL A 253 13.71 1.35 23.23
CA VAL A 253 14.77 1.71 22.28
C VAL A 253 15.33 0.44 21.64
N ILE A 254 15.19 0.30 20.32
CA ILE A 254 15.79 -0.81 19.57
C ILE A 254 17.21 -0.40 19.17
N ARG A 255 18.21 -0.97 19.83
CA ARG A 255 19.60 -0.98 19.37
C ARG A 255 19.75 -2.04 18.29
N GLY A 256 19.94 -1.62 17.03
CA GLY A 256 20.35 -2.48 15.93
C GLY A 256 21.86 -2.68 15.95
N GLY A 257 22.31 -3.88 16.32
CA GLY A 257 23.70 -4.30 16.14
C GLY A 257 23.93 -4.79 14.71
N LEU A 258 24.86 -4.17 14.00
CA LEU A 258 25.45 -4.73 12.79
C LEU A 258 26.43 -5.83 13.22
N ALA A 259 26.16 -7.07 12.80
CA ALA A 259 27.13 -8.15 12.80
C ALA A 259 27.54 -8.43 11.35
N SER A 260 28.83 -8.27 11.09
CA SER A 260 29.54 -8.65 9.87
C SER A 260 29.56 -10.17 9.68
N ARG A 261 29.18 -10.65 8.54
CA ARG A 261 29.82 -11.74 7.77
C ARG A 261 29.35 -11.70 6.33
#